data_c50a35e7a6c9a916982055ad247e42d3
#
_entry.id   c50a35e7a6c9a916982055ad247e42d3
#
_cell.length_a   1.000
_cell.length_b   1.000
_cell.length_c   1.000
_cell.angle_alpha   90.00
_cell.angle_beta   90.00
_cell.angle_gamma   90.00
#
_symmetry.space_group_name_H-M   'P 1'
#
loop_
_entity.id
_entity.type
_entity.pdbx_description
1 polymer ?
#
loop_
_entity_poly.entity_id
_entity_poly.type
_entity_poly.pdbx_seq_one_letter_code
_entity_poly.pdbx_strand_id
1 'polypeptide(L)'
;MRRADDAQASIRSALRRRRRTLGLTQEDTAGMLGMSRMTYHRIETGSRRIRLSELAAICAAFDCHIGELVQDGQLANAYAFAAKAILGEAAP
;
A
#
# COMPACT_ATOMS: atom_id res chain seq x y z
N MET A 1 19.45 0.43 -11.65
CA MET A 1 18.60 -0.30 -11.23
C MET A 1 17.57 0.26 -10.44
N ARG A 2 16.73 -0.30 -10.14
CA ARG A 2 15.64 0.13 -9.91
C ARG A 2 15.15 -0.34 -8.64
N ARG A 3 15.79 -0.05 -7.53
CA ARG A 3 15.35 -0.36 -6.21
C ARG A 3 13.91 0.13 -5.96
N ALA A 4 13.62 1.34 -6.45
CA ALA A 4 12.27 1.87 -6.33
C ALA A 4 11.26 1.05 -7.11
N ASP A 5 11.63 0.60 -8.31
CA ASP A 5 10.74 -0.23 -9.12
C ASP A 5 10.55 -1.60 -8.50
N ASP A 6 11.60 -2.16 -7.91
CA ASP A 6 11.50 -3.44 -7.21
C ASP A 6 10.60 -3.32 -6.00
N ALA A 7 10.71 -2.21 -5.27
CA ALA A 7 9.84 -1.96 -4.11
C ALA A 7 8.39 -1.85 -4.53
N GLN A 8 8.13 -1.14 -5.63
CA GLN A 8 6.76 -1.01 -6.14
C GLN A 8 6.18 -2.37 -6.51
N ALA A 9 6.97 -3.20 -7.20
CA ALA A 9 6.52 -4.53 -7.59
C ALA A 9 6.24 -5.40 -6.37
N SER A 10 7.11 -5.34 -5.38
CA SER A 10 6.96 -6.10 -4.16
C SER A 10 5.69 -5.68 -3.39
N ILE A 11 5.48 -4.37 -3.30
CA ILE A 11 4.29 -3.83 -2.63
C ILE A 11 3.02 -4.29 -3.35
N ARG A 12 3.01 -4.23 -4.68
CA ARG A 12 1.83 -4.66 -5.45
C ARG A 12 1.48 -6.12 -5.18
N SER A 13 2.49 -6.97 -5.15
CA SER A 13 2.27 -8.40 -4.89
C SER A 13 1.73 -8.63 -3.48
N ALA A 14 2.31 -7.96 -2.50
CA ALA A 14 1.88 -8.09 -1.12
C ALA A 14 0.46 -7.55 -0.92
N LEU A 15 0.16 -6.44 -1.58
CA LEU A 15 -1.15 -5.81 -1.53
C LEU A 15 -2.23 -6.77 -2.07
N ARG A 16 -1.97 -7.37 -3.22
CA ARG A 16 -2.92 -8.30 -3.83
C ARG A 16 -3.11 -9.52 -2.95
N ARG A 17 -2.04 -10.05 -2.39
CA ARG A 17 -2.08 -11.20 -1.51
C ARG A 17 -2.91 -10.90 -0.27
N ARG A 18 -2.64 -9.74 0.35
CA ARG A 18 -3.35 -9.35 1.56
C ARG A 18 -4.84 -9.16 1.28
N ARG A 19 -5.16 -8.48 0.17
CA ARG A 19 -6.54 -8.26 -0.22
C ARG A 19 -7.30 -9.57 -0.35
N ARG A 20 -6.68 -10.54 -1.02
CA ARG A 20 -7.30 -11.86 -1.22
C ARG A 20 -7.47 -12.62 0.10
N THR A 21 -6.49 -12.51 0.96
CA THR A 21 -6.57 -13.14 2.29
C THR A 21 -7.75 -12.58 3.08
N LEU A 22 -8.02 -11.30 2.92
CA LEU A 22 -9.14 -10.65 3.59
C LEU A 22 -10.47 -10.88 2.90
N GLY A 23 -10.48 -11.56 1.77
CA GLY A 23 -11.70 -11.85 1.03
C GLY A 23 -12.28 -10.64 0.33
N LEU A 24 -11.46 -9.64 0.03
CA LEU A 24 -11.94 -8.40 -0.58
C LEU A 24 -11.75 -8.42 -2.09
N THR A 25 -12.74 -7.88 -2.80
CA THR A 25 -12.61 -7.65 -4.24
C THR A 25 -11.84 -6.36 -4.47
N GLN A 26 -11.42 -6.14 -5.71
CA GLN A 26 -10.80 -4.86 -6.08
C GLN A 26 -11.78 -3.71 -5.87
N GLU A 27 -13.05 -3.94 -6.15
CA GLU A 27 -14.07 -2.91 -5.96
C GLU A 27 -14.25 -2.55 -4.48
N ASP A 28 -14.26 -3.57 -3.62
CA ASP A 28 -14.35 -3.36 -2.17
C ASP A 28 -13.19 -2.47 -1.70
N THR A 29 -11.98 -2.83 -2.12
CA THR A 29 -10.78 -2.12 -1.70
C THR A 29 -10.77 -0.69 -2.24
N ALA A 30 -11.14 -0.53 -3.50
CA ALA A 30 -11.22 0.81 -4.09
C ALA A 30 -12.18 1.69 -3.29
N GLY A 31 -13.33 1.13 -2.91
CA GLY A 31 -14.30 1.87 -2.10
C GLY A 31 -13.72 2.30 -0.76
N MET A 32 -12.98 1.41 -0.10
CA MET A 32 -12.33 1.73 1.17
C MET A 32 -11.30 2.84 1.04
N LEU A 33 -10.70 2.97 -0.13
CA LEU A 33 -9.65 3.96 -0.39
C LEU A 33 -10.19 5.22 -1.06
N GLY A 34 -11.48 5.27 -1.33
CA GLY A 34 -12.09 6.44 -1.98
C GLY A 34 -11.66 6.63 -3.42
N MET A 35 -11.36 5.56 -4.14
CA MET A 35 -10.96 5.65 -5.54
C MET A 35 -11.82 4.73 -6.40
N SER A 36 -11.76 4.90 -7.72
CA SER A 36 -12.50 4.05 -8.61
C SER A 36 -11.86 2.66 -8.68
N ARG A 37 -12.67 1.66 -9.05
CA ARG A 37 -12.14 0.31 -9.22
C ARG A 37 -11.02 0.27 -10.26
N MET A 38 -11.19 1.04 -11.35
CA MET A 38 -10.17 1.08 -12.40
C MET A 38 -8.85 1.64 -11.88
N THR A 39 -8.91 2.70 -11.07
CA THR A 39 -7.70 3.26 -10.48
C THR A 39 -7.00 2.25 -9.59
N TYR A 40 -7.76 1.57 -8.75
CA TYR A 40 -7.19 0.56 -7.88
C TYR A 40 -6.61 -0.60 -8.69
N HIS A 41 -7.31 -1.04 -9.74
CA HIS A 41 -6.83 -2.09 -10.62
C HIS A 41 -5.46 -1.73 -11.22
N ARG A 42 -5.31 -0.48 -11.65
CA ARG A 42 -4.04 -0.01 -12.22
C ARG A 42 -2.91 -0.04 -11.20
N ILE A 43 -3.23 0.20 -9.94
CA ILE A 43 -2.23 0.08 -8.88
C ILE A 43 -1.78 -1.38 -8.75
N GLU A 44 -2.70 -2.32 -8.73
CA GLU A 44 -2.35 -3.74 -8.58
C GLU A 44 -1.61 -4.28 -9.79
N THR A 45 -1.90 -3.78 -10.98
CA THR A 45 -1.26 -4.27 -12.20
C THR A 45 0.06 -3.57 -12.50
N GLY A 46 0.33 -2.47 -11.83
CA GLY A 46 1.58 -1.74 -12.03
C GLY A 46 1.52 -0.68 -13.10
N SER A 47 0.38 -0.47 -13.76
CA SER A 47 0.27 0.60 -14.74
C SER A 47 0.17 1.97 -14.08
N ARG A 48 0.03 2.02 -12.77
CA ARG A 48 0.04 3.24 -12.01
C ARG A 48 0.83 2.99 -10.73
N ARG A 49 1.78 3.86 -10.42
CA ARG A 49 2.57 3.72 -9.20
C ARG A 49 1.69 4.01 -7.99
N ILE A 50 1.99 3.33 -6.90
CA ILE A 50 1.30 3.59 -5.64
C ILE A 50 1.98 4.78 -4.96
N ARG A 51 1.19 5.73 -4.51
CA ARG A 51 1.69 6.91 -3.80
C ARG A 51 1.83 6.58 -2.32
N LEU A 52 2.72 7.30 -1.65
CA LEU A 52 2.93 7.09 -0.23
C LEU A 52 1.65 7.29 0.58
N SER A 53 0.89 8.33 0.26
CA SER A 53 -0.37 8.56 0.96
C SER A 53 -1.37 7.43 0.75
N GLU A 54 -1.35 6.82 -0.44
CA GLU A 54 -2.22 5.69 -0.74
C GLU A 54 -1.77 4.45 0.01
N LEU A 55 -0.46 4.25 0.11
CA LEU A 55 0.07 3.12 0.86
C LEU A 55 -0.31 3.23 2.34
N ALA A 56 -0.23 4.44 2.90
CA ALA A 56 -0.64 4.67 4.27
C ALA A 56 -2.13 4.36 4.46
N ALA A 57 -2.97 4.79 3.52
CA ALA A 57 -4.39 4.52 3.58
C ALA A 57 -4.69 3.03 3.46
N ILE A 58 -3.93 2.33 2.62
CA ILE A 58 -4.08 0.89 2.46
C ILE A 58 -3.73 0.16 3.76
N CYS A 59 -2.65 0.57 4.41
CA CYS A 59 -2.26 -0.05 5.68
C CYS A 59 -3.35 0.13 6.72
N ALA A 60 -3.95 1.32 6.77
CA ALA A 60 -5.04 1.58 7.69
C ALA A 60 -6.26 0.73 7.35
N ALA A 61 -6.63 0.67 6.07
CA ALA A 61 -7.81 -0.08 5.63
C ALA A 61 -7.65 -1.58 5.85
N PHE A 62 -6.45 -2.11 5.65
CA PHE A 62 -6.19 -3.54 5.80
C PHE A 62 -5.74 -3.89 7.22
N ASP A 63 -5.65 -2.91 8.10
CA ASP A 63 -5.20 -3.11 9.47
C ASP A 63 -3.90 -3.88 9.50
N CYS A 64 -2.93 -3.42 8.72
CA CYS A 64 -1.63 -4.07 8.66
C CYS A 64 -0.52 -3.05 8.83
N HIS A 65 0.63 -3.54 9.28
CA HIS A 65 1.81 -2.70 9.42
C HIS A 65 2.50 -2.61 8.06
N ILE A 66 3.10 -1.44 7.79
CA ILE A 66 3.77 -1.21 6.52
C ILE A 66 4.86 -2.26 6.24
N GLY A 67 5.49 -2.77 7.29
CA GLY A 67 6.51 -3.80 7.14
C GLY A 67 5.98 -5.10 6.56
N GLU A 68 4.67 -5.30 6.60
CA GLU A 68 4.06 -6.49 6.01
C GLU A 68 3.92 -6.35 4.50
N LEU A 69 4.01 -5.12 4.00
CA LEU A 69 3.90 -4.84 2.57
C LEU A 69 5.24 -4.53 1.93
N VAL A 70 6.18 -4.01 2.69
CA VAL A 70 7.50 -3.61 2.18
C VAL A 70 8.54 -4.51 2.81
N GLN A 71 9.20 -5.32 2.00
CA GLN A 71 10.13 -6.32 2.51
C GLN A 71 11.54 -5.79 2.78
N ASP A 72 11.94 -4.71 2.11
CA ASP A 72 13.22 -4.08 2.38
C ASP A 72 13.08 -3.31 3.70
N GLY A 73 13.84 -3.72 4.71
CA GLY A 73 13.73 -3.14 6.05
C GLY A 73 13.99 -1.64 6.10
N GLN A 74 14.99 -1.16 5.36
CA GLN A 74 15.26 0.27 5.30
C GLN A 74 14.11 1.03 4.67
N LEU A 75 13.59 0.49 3.59
CA LEU A 75 12.49 1.10 2.89
C LEU A 75 11.22 1.07 3.73
N ALA A 76 10.99 -0.03 4.42
CA ALA A 76 9.84 -0.15 5.32
C ALA A 76 9.88 0.92 6.40
N ASN A 77 11.04 1.15 6.98
CA ASN A 77 11.20 2.18 8.02
C ASN A 77 10.97 3.58 7.46
N ALA A 78 11.47 3.84 6.25
CA ALA A 78 11.27 5.13 5.62
C ALA A 78 9.79 5.38 5.33
N TYR A 79 9.10 4.39 4.81
CA TYR A 79 7.66 4.50 4.56
C TYR A 79 6.88 4.68 5.84
N ALA A 80 7.24 3.95 6.89
CA ALA A 80 6.54 4.05 8.17
C ALA A 80 6.68 5.45 8.75
N PHE A 81 7.89 6.02 8.69
CA PHE A 81 8.14 7.36 9.18
C PHE A 81 7.32 8.39 8.41
N ALA A 82 7.34 8.29 7.08
CA ALA A 82 6.62 9.23 6.23
C ALA A 82 5.10 9.06 6.38
N ALA A 83 4.63 7.84 6.57
CA ALA A 83 3.21 7.57 6.75
C ALA A 83 2.70 8.22 8.03
N LYS A 84 3.47 8.17 9.11
CA LYS A 84 3.10 8.84 10.35
C LYS A 84 2.93 10.33 10.14
N ALA A 85 3.85 10.94 9.40
CA ALA A 85 3.78 12.36 9.11
C ALA A 85 2.54 12.70 8.29
N ILE A 86 2.22 11.87 7.29
CA ILE A 86 1.08 12.09 6.41
C ILE A 86 -0.23 11.95 7.18
N LEU A 87 -0.33 10.95 8.02
CA LEU A 87 -1.55 10.70 8.79
C LEU A 87 -1.68 11.62 9.98
N GLY A 88 -0.66 12.40 10.28
CA GLY A 88 -0.67 13.28 11.43
C GLY A 88 -0.76 12.52 12.73
N GLU A 89 -0.29 11.29 12.74
CA GLU A 89 -0.44 10.44 13.88
C GLU A 89 0.62 10.75 14.91
N ALA A 90 0.19 11.15 16.08
CA ALA A 90 1.11 11.32 17.17
C ALA A 90 1.40 9.94 17.73
N ALA A 91 2.63 9.69 18.06
CA ALA A 91 2.98 8.42 18.66
C ALA A 91 2.20 8.25 19.93
N PRO A 92 1.65 7.10 20.16
CA PRO A 92 0.93 6.84 21.39
C PRO A 92 1.87 6.90 22.57
#